data_580e5b5d314e0201530f361243cd85a8
#
_entry.id   580e5b5d314e0201530f361243cd85a8
#
_cell.length_a   1.000
_cell.length_b   1.000
_cell.length_c   1.000
_cell.angle_alpha   90.00
_cell.angle_beta   90.00
_cell.angle_gamma   90.00
#
_symmetry.space_group_name_H-M   'P 1'
#
loop_
_entity.id
_entity.type
_entity.pdbx_description
1 polymer ?
#
loop_
_entity_poly.entity_id
_entity_poly.type
_entity_poly.pdbx_seq_one_letter_code
_entity_poly.pdbx_strand_id
1 'polypeptide(L)'
;MRKNNFLTIGVAVMTLAGGVVVGTMAGAAIAQTIPSTTAASDPDAAVSDDKEFPKNKAGKTYGSAFGATYETIPDLVSVISDEGLDGYVSKGSVFPPPPQGLDEIRNLKSLTGQVLVVTESDGVTVVGKYTLQ
;
A
#
# COMPACT_ATOMS: atom_id res chain seq x y z
N MET A 1 5.12 37.08 15.26
CA MET A 1 6.47 36.55 15.00
C MET A 1 6.46 35.05 15.27
N ARG A 2 6.33 34.22 14.25
CA ARG A 2 6.43 32.77 14.38
C ARG A 2 7.83 32.35 13.97
N LYS A 3 8.58 31.77 14.92
CA LYS A 3 9.92 31.25 14.69
C LYS A 3 9.81 29.91 13.99
N ASN A 4 10.25 29.84 12.75
CA ASN A 4 10.39 28.59 12.01
C ASN A 4 11.66 27.89 12.50
N ASN A 5 11.49 26.78 13.23
CA ASN A 5 12.61 25.90 13.53
C ASN A 5 12.84 24.98 12.32
N PHE A 6 13.80 25.33 11.49
CA PHE A 6 14.36 24.41 10.51
C PHE A 6 15.20 23.36 11.24
N LEU A 7 14.69 22.14 11.30
CA LEU A 7 15.45 21.00 11.78
C LEU A 7 16.33 20.51 10.62
N THR A 8 17.61 20.85 10.69
CA THR A 8 18.63 20.35 9.75
C THR A 8 18.91 18.89 10.07
N ILE A 9 18.43 17.99 9.21
CA ILE A 9 18.78 16.56 9.30
C ILE A 9 20.13 16.39 8.62
N GLY A 10 21.16 16.16 9.44
CA GLY A 10 22.49 15.81 8.97
C GLY A 10 22.52 14.40 8.34
N VAL A 11 22.87 14.34 7.06
CA VAL A 11 23.16 13.08 6.38
C VAL A 11 24.56 12.62 6.79
N ALA A 12 24.63 11.57 7.59
CA ALA A 12 25.89 10.89 7.89
C ALA A 12 26.21 9.93 6.73
N VAL A 13 27.17 10.30 5.90
CA VAL A 13 27.77 9.41 4.89
C VAL A 13 28.77 8.50 5.60
N MET A 14 28.43 7.24 5.81
CA MET A 14 29.39 6.21 6.21
C MET A 14 30.09 5.66 4.99
N THR A 15 31.33 6.08 4.78
CA THR A 15 32.28 5.47 3.86
C THR A 15 32.88 4.23 4.52
N LEU A 16 32.47 3.05 4.08
CA LEU A 16 33.16 1.80 4.41
C LEU A 16 34.30 1.60 3.44
N ALA A 17 35.51 1.82 3.92
CA ALA A 17 36.74 1.51 3.19
C ALA A 17 36.93 -0.01 3.11
N GLY A 18 37.13 -0.49 1.88
CA GLY A 18 37.29 -1.89 1.57
C GLY A 18 38.59 -2.51 2.10
N GLY A 19 38.45 -3.71 2.62
CA GLY A 19 39.54 -4.61 2.82
C GLY A 19 39.67 -5.53 1.60
N VAL A 20 40.73 -5.36 0.82
CA VAL A 20 41.13 -6.32 -0.22
C VAL A 20 41.85 -7.45 0.47
N VAL A 21 41.26 -8.61 0.58
CA VAL A 21 41.93 -9.85 0.92
C VAL A 21 42.20 -10.60 -0.37
N VAL A 22 43.44 -10.55 -0.86
CA VAL A 22 43.93 -11.41 -1.92
C VAL A 22 44.23 -12.78 -1.30
N GLY A 23 43.30 -13.68 -1.40
CA GLY A 23 43.51 -15.11 -1.12
C GLY A 23 43.52 -15.89 -2.40
N THR A 24 44.70 -16.23 -2.90
CA THR A 24 44.85 -17.22 -3.97
C THR A 24 44.66 -18.62 -3.38
N MET A 25 43.51 -19.25 -3.66
CA MET A 25 43.34 -20.68 -3.52
C MET A 25 42.89 -21.25 -4.87
N ALA A 26 43.82 -21.95 -5.52
CA ALA A 26 43.52 -22.83 -6.61
C ALA A 26 42.71 -24.03 -6.07
N GLY A 27 41.62 -24.36 -6.69
CA GLY A 27 40.98 -25.65 -6.50
C GLY A 27 39.47 -25.60 -6.45
N ALA A 28 38.87 -26.41 -7.30
CA ALA A 28 37.49 -26.78 -7.41
C ALA A 28 36.54 -25.73 -8.00
N ALA A 29 36.16 -26.00 -9.23
CA ALA A 29 34.97 -25.42 -9.86
C ALA A 29 33.75 -25.78 -9.04
N ILE A 30 33.37 -24.90 -8.12
CA ILE A 30 32.05 -24.90 -7.54
C ILE A 30 31.19 -24.25 -8.60
N ALA A 31 30.38 -25.03 -9.27
CA ALA A 31 29.28 -24.50 -10.02
C ALA A 31 28.44 -23.68 -9.03
N GLN A 32 28.68 -22.39 -9.00
CA GLN A 32 27.79 -21.48 -8.34
C GLN A 32 26.52 -21.52 -9.15
N THR A 33 25.55 -22.26 -8.68
CA THR A 33 24.17 -22.03 -8.96
C THR A 33 23.90 -20.65 -8.38
N ILE A 34 24.08 -19.63 -9.21
CA ILE A 34 23.49 -18.33 -8.95
C ILE A 34 22.00 -18.62 -8.85
N PRO A 35 21.35 -18.43 -7.72
CA PRO A 35 19.91 -18.35 -7.74
C PRO A 35 19.62 -17.16 -8.64
N SER A 36 19.30 -17.44 -9.88
CA SER A 36 18.67 -16.46 -10.73
C SER A 36 17.38 -16.11 -10.04
N THR A 37 17.43 -15.11 -9.19
CA THR A 37 16.25 -14.39 -8.79
C THR A 37 15.84 -13.58 -10.01
N THR A 38 15.51 -14.30 -11.07
CA THR A 38 14.63 -13.77 -12.07
C THR A 38 13.32 -13.68 -11.32
N ALA A 39 13.04 -12.51 -10.80
CA ALA A 39 11.69 -12.13 -10.53
C ALA A 39 11.01 -12.07 -11.90
N ALA A 40 10.76 -13.22 -12.47
CA ALA A 40 9.74 -13.40 -13.45
C ALA A 40 8.48 -13.08 -12.68
N SER A 41 7.97 -11.90 -12.91
CA SER A 41 6.60 -11.58 -12.61
C SER A 41 5.79 -12.54 -13.46
N ASP A 42 5.58 -13.75 -12.97
CA ASP A 42 4.61 -14.65 -13.53
C ASP A 42 3.29 -13.91 -13.44
N PRO A 43 2.65 -13.58 -14.57
CA PRO A 43 1.35 -12.94 -14.55
C PRO A 43 0.28 -13.82 -13.92
N ASP A 44 0.64 -15.03 -13.55
CA ASP A 44 -0.18 -16.07 -12.95
C ASP A 44 0.29 -16.39 -11.51
N ALA A 45 1.03 -15.49 -10.88
CA ALA A 45 1.23 -15.53 -9.45
C ALA A 45 -0.17 -15.49 -8.83
N ALA A 46 -0.68 -16.65 -8.47
CA ALA A 46 -1.92 -16.80 -7.74
C ALA A 46 -1.92 -15.74 -6.65
N VAL A 47 -2.88 -14.82 -6.74
CA VAL A 47 -3.12 -13.82 -5.72
C VAL A 47 -3.30 -14.63 -4.43
N SER A 48 -2.28 -14.63 -3.60
CA SER A 48 -2.37 -15.29 -2.30
C SER A 48 -3.49 -14.58 -1.57
N ASP A 49 -4.61 -15.26 -1.35
CA ASP A 49 -5.75 -14.76 -0.58
C ASP A 49 -5.38 -14.40 0.88
N ASP A 50 -4.16 -14.71 1.27
CA ASP A 50 -3.61 -14.49 2.61
C ASP A 50 -2.86 -13.15 2.76
N LYS A 51 -3.27 -12.09 2.05
CA LYS A 51 -2.70 -10.77 2.30
C LYS A 51 -3.19 -10.24 3.64
N GLU A 52 -2.39 -10.51 4.68
CA GLU A 52 -2.68 -9.98 6.01
C GLU A 52 -2.41 -8.48 6.04
N PHE A 53 -3.47 -7.69 6.25
CA PHE A 53 -3.36 -6.25 6.38
C PHE A 53 -3.08 -5.86 7.83
N PRO A 54 -2.25 -4.84 8.08
CA PRO A 54 -2.05 -4.29 9.41
C PRO A 54 -3.37 -3.77 9.97
N LYS A 55 -3.50 -3.82 11.30
CA LYS A 55 -4.67 -3.31 12.02
C LYS A 55 -4.31 -2.05 12.80
N ASN A 56 -5.20 -1.09 12.79
CA ASN A 56 -5.08 0.10 13.61
C ASN A 56 -5.53 -0.16 15.06
N LYS A 57 -5.44 0.85 15.91
CA LYS A 57 -5.84 0.76 17.32
C LYS A 57 -7.32 0.42 17.52
N ALA A 58 -8.17 0.71 16.54
CA ALA A 58 -9.60 0.37 16.54
C ALA A 58 -9.88 -1.05 15.99
N GLY A 59 -8.84 -1.82 15.64
CA GLY A 59 -8.95 -3.16 15.11
C GLY A 59 -9.33 -3.23 13.63
N LYS A 60 -9.41 -2.10 12.93
CA LYS A 60 -9.70 -2.05 11.49
C LYS A 60 -8.45 -2.32 10.68
N THR A 61 -8.58 -3.13 9.65
CA THR A 61 -7.52 -3.37 8.68
C THR A 61 -7.36 -2.17 7.75
N TYR A 62 -6.12 -1.87 7.35
CA TYR A 62 -5.85 -0.77 6.43
C TYR A 62 -4.75 -1.14 5.42
N GLY A 63 -4.86 -0.59 4.21
CA GLY A 63 -3.89 -0.84 3.15
C GLY A 63 -4.43 -0.63 1.74
N SER A 64 -3.67 -1.10 0.75
CA SER A 64 -4.05 -1.00 -0.66
C SER A 64 -5.03 -2.11 -1.05
N ALA A 65 -6.08 -1.74 -1.78
CA ALA A 65 -7.02 -2.69 -2.37
C ALA A 65 -6.49 -3.37 -3.65
N PHE A 66 -5.27 -3.02 -4.09
CA PHE A 66 -4.70 -3.57 -5.31
C PHE A 66 -4.50 -5.09 -5.19
N GLY A 67 -5.09 -5.83 -6.11
CA GLY A 67 -5.03 -7.30 -6.13
C GLY A 67 -5.88 -7.99 -5.06
N ALA A 68 -6.72 -7.25 -4.30
CA ALA A 68 -7.63 -7.82 -3.34
C ALA A 68 -9.01 -8.08 -3.97
N THR A 69 -9.69 -9.13 -3.51
CA THR A 69 -11.09 -9.39 -3.83
C THR A 69 -12.00 -8.58 -2.90
N TYR A 70 -13.30 -8.48 -3.22
CA TYR A 70 -14.24 -7.77 -2.34
C TYR A 70 -14.18 -8.25 -0.87
N GLU A 71 -13.96 -9.53 -0.66
CA GLU A 71 -13.89 -10.13 0.69
C GLU A 71 -12.59 -9.81 1.41
N THR A 72 -11.49 -9.71 0.66
CA THR A 72 -10.15 -9.50 1.20
C THR A 72 -9.69 -8.04 1.21
N ILE A 73 -10.49 -7.11 0.66
CA ILE A 73 -10.22 -5.66 0.72
C ILE A 73 -10.19 -5.21 2.19
N PRO A 74 -9.18 -4.42 2.62
CA PRO A 74 -9.11 -3.91 4.00
C PRO A 74 -10.26 -2.93 4.31
N ASP A 75 -10.58 -2.76 5.58
CA ASP A 75 -11.65 -1.85 6.05
C ASP A 75 -11.39 -0.39 5.67
N LEU A 76 -10.12 0.00 5.64
CA LEU A 76 -9.64 1.31 5.24
C LEU A 76 -8.74 1.15 4.01
N VAL A 77 -9.18 1.66 2.89
CA VAL A 77 -8.50 1.55 1.59
C VAL A 77 -7.62 2.77 1.36
N SER A 78 -6.35 2.51 1.04
CA SER A 78 -5.39 3.57 0.69
C SER A 78 -5.79 4.29 -0.59
N VAL A 79 -5.82 5.61 -0.53
CA VAL A 79 -6.08 6.52 -1.66
C VAL A 79 -5.18 7.74 -1.57
N ILE A 80 -5.03 8.44 -2.68
CA ILE A 80 -4.43 9.77 -2.72
C ILE A 80 -5.57 10.78 -2.82
N SER A 81 -5.62 11.73 -1.89
CA SER A 81 -6.66 12.76 -1.88
C SER A 81 -6.56 13.69 -3.10
N ASP A 82 -7.59 14.47 -3.35
CA ASP A 82 -7.61 15.48 -4.43
C ASP A 82 -6.51 16.54 -4.22
N GLU A 83 -6.07 16.72 -2.99
CA GLU A 83 -4.96 17.62 -2.61
C GLU A 83 -3.57 16.95 -2.75
N GLY A 84 -3.50 15.67 -3.15
CA GLY A 84 -2.26 14.92 -3.32
C GLY A 84 -1.68 14.34 -2.03
N LEU A 85 -2.48 14.23 -0.98
CA LEU A 85 -2.08 13.65 0.31
C LEU A 85 -2.47 12.18 0.38
N ASP A 86 -1.57 11.36 0.88
CA ASP A 86 -1.86 9.95 1.16
C ASP A 86 -2.82 9.83 2.35
N GLY A 87 -3.77 8.93 2.21
CA GLY A 87 -4.72 8.65 3.28
C GLY A 87 -5.59 7.44 2.97
N TYR A 88 -6.66 7.31 3.72
CA TYR A 88 -7.54 6.15 3.66
C TYR A 88 -9.01 6.55 3.60
N VAL A 89 -9.78 5.76 2.86
CA VAL A 89 -11.24 5.86 2.82
C VAL A 89 -11.86 4.55 3.28
N SER A 90 -13.08 4.60 3.83
CA SER A 90 -13.80 3.40 4.24
C SER A 90 -14.11 2.50 3.03
N LYS A 91 -13.88 1.20 3.16
CA LYS A 91 -14.24 0.17 2.17
C LYS A 91 -15.68 0.33 1.69
N GLY A 92 -16.63 0.48 2.59
CA GLY A 92 -18.04 0.60 2.25
C GLY A 92 -18.40 1.83 1.42
N SER A 93 -17.55 2.86 1.43
CA SER A 93 -17.77 4.08 0.63
C SER A 93 -17.28 3.94 -0.81
N VAL A 94 -16.23 3.14 -1.04
CA VAL A 94 -15.64 2.91 -2.37
C VAL A 94 -16.19 1.64 -3.01
N PHE A 95 -16.36 0.62 -2.19
CA PHE A 95 -16.82 -0.71 -2.61
C PHE A 95 -18.10 -1.05 -1.85
N PRO A 96 -19.26 -0.56 -2.27
CA PRO A 96 -20.51 -0.96 -1.65
C PRO A 96 -20.74 -2.47 -1.82
N PRO A 97 -21.46 -3.11 -0.91
CA PRO A 97 -21.77 -4.53 -1.05
C PRO A 97 -22.49 -4.80 -2.39
N PRO A 98 -22.22 -5.95 -3.02
CA PRO A 98 -22.89 -6.30 -4.25
C PRO A 98 -24.39 -6.37 -4.05
N PRO A 99 -25.19 -5.88 -5.02
CA PRO A 99 -26.66 -5.88 -4.91
C PRO A 99 -27.18 -7.32 -4.84
N GLN A 100 -28.13 -7.55 -3.93
CA GLN A 100 -28.68 -8.89 -3.69
C GLN A 100 -29.99 -9.16 -4.45
N GLY A 101 -30.49 -8.15 -5.18
CA GLY A 101 -31.76 -8.27 -5.91
C GLY A 101 -31.87 -7.34 -7.10
N LEU A 102 -32.81 -7.66 -8.00
CA LEU A 102 -33.06 -6.85 -9.20
C LEU A 102 -33.52 -5.42 -8.87
N ASP A 103 -34.21 -5.22 -7.76
CA ASP A 103 -34.68 -3.91 -7.34
C ASP A 103 -33.51 -3.03 -6.83
N GLU A 104 -32.53 -3.63 -6.18
CA GLU A 104 -31.31 -2.93 -5.79
C GLU A 104 -30.48 -2.53 -7.01
N ILE A 105 -30.37 -3.41 -8.03
CA ILE A 105 -29.69 -3.12 -9.28
C ILE A 105 -30.34 -1.92 -10.01
N ARG A 106 -31.67 -1.83 -10.02
CA ARG A 106 -32.40 -0.72 -10.62
C ARG A 106 -32.21 0.61 -9.88
N ASN A 107 -31.93 0.54 -8.59
CA ASN A 107 -31.76 1.69 -7.71
C ASN A 107 -30.28 2.04 -7.45
N LEU A 108 -29.33 1.36 -8.11
CA LEU A 108 -27.92 1.67 -7.97
C LEU A 108 -27.67 3.13 -8.37
N LYS A 109 -27.25 3.93 -7.40
CA LYS A 109 -26.75 5.28 -7.67
C LYS A 109 -25.33 5.19 -8.19
N SER A 110 -25.02 5.99 -9.20
CA SER A 110 -23.64 6.16 -9.63
C SER A 110 -22.81 6.69 -8.45
N LEU A 111 -21.65 6.08 -8.24
CA LEU A 111 -20.67 6.57 -7.28
C LEU A 111 -19.84 7.73 -7.86
N THR A 112 -19.87 7.92 -9.18
CA THR A 112 -19.13 8.97 -9.88
C THR A 112 -19.54 10.36 -9.37
N GLY A 113 -18.55 11.17 -9.03
CA GLY A 113 -18.77 12.51 -8.47
C GLY A 113 -19.06 12.54 -6.97
N GLN A 114 -19.09 11.38 -6.31
CA GLN A 114 -19.21 11.33 -4.85
C GLN A 114 -17.91 11.78 -4.19
N VAL A 115 -18.00 12.69 -3.25
CA VAL A 115 -16.86 13.14 -2.45
C VAL A 115 -16.77 12.32 -1.18
N LEU A 116 -15.64 11.68 -0.98
CA LEU A 116 -15.33 10.88 0.20
C LEU A 116 -14.36 11.64 1.12
N VAL A 117 -14.53 11.44 2.42
CA VAL A 117 -13.59 11.97 3.41
C VAL A 117 -12.38 11.02 3.48
N VAL A 118 -11.19 11.59 3.32
CA VAL A 118 -9.92 10.88 3.46
C VAL A 118 -9.41 11.08 4.88
N THR A 119 -9.06 9.98 5.54
CA THR A 119 -8.56 9.98 6.91
C THR A 119 -7.16 9.37 6.99
N GLU A 120 -6.48 9.54 8.12
CA GLU A 120 -5.29 8.75 8.44
C GLU A 120 -5.65 7.27 8.64
N SER A 121 -4.65 6.43 8.87
CA SER A 121 -4.82 4.99 9.15
C SER A 121 -5.65 4.70 10.41
N ASP A 122 -5.88 5.70 11.27
CA ASP A 122 -6.76 5.63 12.43
C ASP A 122 -8.25 5.59 12.05
N GLY A 123 -8.60 6.04 10.84
CA GLY A 123 -9.97 6.13 10.34
C GLY A 123 -10.80 7.25 10.94
N VAL A 124 -10.18 8.21 11.62
CA VAL A 124 -10.83 9.34 12.33
C VAL A 124 -10.24 10.68 11.94
N THR A 125 -8.91 10.80 11.93
CA THR A 125 -8.22 12.06 11.61
C THR A 125 -8.35 12.38 10.14
N VAL A 126 -9.08 13.45 9.81
CA VAL A 126 -9.32 13.88 8.41
C VAL A 126 -8.07 14.53 7.84
N VAL A 127 -7.61 14.07 6.68
CA VAL A 127 -6.46 14.61 5.95
C VAL A 127 -6.84 15.27 4.63
N GLY A 128 -8.02 14.95 4.07
CA GLY A 128 -8.44 15.51 2.80
C GLY A 128 -9.76 14.94 2.29
N LYS A 129 -9.96 15.10 1.00
CA LYS A 129 -11.14 14.60 0.27
C LYS A 129 -10.70 13.85 -0.97
N TYR A 130 -11.51 12.91 -1.41
CA TYR A 130 -11.31 12.16 -2.63
C TYR A 130 -12.62 12.11 -3.43
N THR A 131 -12.57 12.56 -4.68
CA THR A 131 -13.73 12.55 -5.58
C THR A 131 -13.66 11.32 -6.48
N LEU A 132 -14.69 10.47 -6.42
CA LEU A 132 -14.81 9.31 -7.30
C LEU A 132 -15.08 9.76 -8.73
N GLN A 133 -14.25 9.31 -9.67
CA GLN A 133 -14.32 9.63 -11.10
C GLN A 133 -14.95 8.48 -11.92
#